data_3a4b282dfb246793883c817c0c745e34
#
_entry.id   3a4b282dfb246793883c817c0c745e34
#
_cell.length_a   1.000
_cell.length_b   1.000
_cell.length_c   1.000
_cell.angle_alpha   90.00
_cell.angle_beta   90.00
_cell.angle_gamma   90.00
#
_symmetry.space_group_name_H-M   'P 1'
#
loop_
_entity.id
_entity.type
_entity.pdbx_description
1 polymer ?
#
loop_
_entity_poly.entity_id
_entity_poly.type
_entity_poly.pdbx_seq_one_letter_code
_entity_poly.pdbx_strand_id
1 'polypeptide(L)'
;GASTSASSNSGTAPPSPMIRKPYLLFLADAPDRNACKTAFGVAFWRPHECVGELRYPEAKTDCGTPAMDVREAARRGAKTLLVGLAPSGGAFAPRWIETLLEALDAGLDIASGMHVRLDSVDAIKDRARSKGRTLHDVRLPPPSIPVGTGRKRPGKRLLTVGTDCNAGKMFTSLALEK
;
A
#
# COMPACT_ATOMS: atom_id res chain seq x y z
N GLY A 1 -22.38 -48.67 -15.01
CA GLY A 1 -21.87 -47.36 -15.27
C GLY A 1 -22.04 -46.46 -14.06
N ALA A 2 -20.98 -46.20 -13.31
CA ALA A 2 -21.01 -45.31 -12.17
C ALA A 2 -20.57 -43.91 -12.64
N SER A 3 -21.50 -42.94 -12.59
CA SER A 3 -21.24 -41.52 -12.88
C SER A 3 -20.66 -40.87 -11.63
N THR A 4 -19.37 -40.57 -11.62
CA THR A 4 -18.72 -39.74 -10.61
C THR A 4 -18.99 -38.26 -10.95
N SER A 5 -19.86 -37.63 -10.17
CA SER A 5 -20.06 -36.18 -10.21
C SER A 5 -18.89 -35.48 -9.54
N ALA A 6 -18.05 -34.81 -10.32
CA ALA A 6 -17.01 -33.91 -9.82
C ALA A 6 -17.66 -32.65 -9.24
N SER A 7 -17.66 -32.54 -7.94
CA SER A 7 -18.05 -31.31 -7.21
C SER A 7 -16.98 -30.25 -7.45
N SER A 8 -17.30 -29.23 -8.26
CA SER A 8 -16.47 -28.05 -8.46
C SER A 8 -16.54 -27.17 -7.20
N ASN A 9 -15.57 -27.34 -6.33
CA ASN A 9 -15.39 -26.48 -5.19
C ASN A 9 -14.89 -25.11 -5.67
N SER A 10 -15.81 -24.14 -5.81
CA SER A 10 -15.49 -22.74 -6.09
C SER A 10 -14.92 -22.09 -4.83
N GLY A 11 -13.67 -22.42 -4.50
CA GLY A 11 -12.94 -21.79 -3.43
C GLY A 11 -12.71 -20.31 -3.76
N THR A 12 -13.54 -19.43 -3.21
CA THR A 12 -13.23 -17.99 -3.11
C THR A 12 -11.92 -17.85 -2.35
N ALA A 13 -10.90 -17.31 -3.01
CA ALA A 13 -9.65 -16.98 -2.33
C ALA A 13 -9.97 -16.10 -1.10
N PRO A 14 -9.32 -16.32 0.05
CA PRO A 14 -9.56 -15.50 1.22
C PRO A 14 -9.29 -14.02 0.88
N PRO A 15 -10.11 -13.10 1.40
CA PRO A 15 -9.89 -11.68 1.19
C PRO A 15 -8.48 -11.32 1.64
N SER A 16 -7.78 -10.51 0.84
CA SER A 16 -6.46 -9.99 1.23
C SER A 16 -6.56 -9.37 2.63
N PRO A 17 -5.60 -9.65 3.54
CA PRO A 17 -5.67 -9.12 4.89
C PRO A 17 -5.77 -7.60 4.85
N MET A 18 -6.74 -7.03 5.58
CA MET A 18 -6.92 -5.59 5.66
C MET A 18 -5.67 -4.92 6.23
N ILE A 19 -5.22 -3.83 5.60
CA ILE A 19 -4.10 -3.02 6.09
C ILE A 19 -4.54 -2.32 7.37
N ARG A 20 -3.81 -2.57 8.46
CA ARG A 20 -4.16 -2.04 9.78
C ARG A 20 -3.84 -0.54 9.89
N LYS A 21 -4.76 0.21 10.46
CA LYS A 21 -4.66 1.66 10.72
C LYS A 21 -4.29 1.93 12.19
N PRO A 22 -3.78 3.11 12.53
CA PRO A 22 -3.40 4.22 11.64
C PRO A 22 -2.02 4.03 10.98
N TYR A 23 -1.69 4.91 10.02
CA TYR A 23 -0.51 4.83 9.17
C TYR A 23 0.58 5.82 9.57
N LEU A 24 1.85 5.38 9.46
CA LEU A 24 3.01 6.26 9.29
C LEU A 24 3.33 6.33 7.79
N LEU A 25 3.27 7.53 7.22
CA LEU A 25 3.59 7.75 5.80
C LEU A 25 5.11 7.83 5.62
N PHE A 26 5.69 6.95 4.80
CA PHE A 26 7.12 6.94 4.54
C PHE A 26 7.43 7.65 3.22
N LEU A 27 8.09 8.81 3.31
CA LEU A 27 8.48 9.67 2.20
C LEU A 27 9.98 9.56 1.90
N ALA A 28 10.77 9.00 2.80
CA ALA A 28 12.23 8.85 2.68
C ALA A 28 12.92 10.16 2.24
N ASP A 29 13.67 10.11 1.14
CA ASP A 29 14.40 11.19 0.49
C ASP A 29 13.67 11.77 -0.72
N ALA A 30 12.34 11.78 -0.70
CA ALA A 30 11.52 12.20 -1.84
C ALA A 30 11.96 13.54 -2.44
N PRO A 31 12.26 13.59 -3.75
CA PRO A 31 12.73 14.79 -4.40
C PRO A 31 11.63 15.83 -4.66
N ASP A 32 10.38 15.38 -4.73
CA ASP A 32 9.22 16.22 -5.03
C ASP A 32 7.90 15.52 -4.71
N ARG A 33 6.80 16.27 -4.83
CA ARG A 33 5.44 15.78 -4.59
C ARG A 33 5.01 14.66 -5.54
N ASN A 34 5.50 14.66 -6.78
CA ASN A 34 5.12 13.65 -7.77
C ASN A 34 5.68 12.28 -7.41
N ALA A 35 6.87 12.24 -6.80
CA ALA A 35 7.45 11.00 -6.28
C ALA A 35 6.62 10.40 -5.12
N CYS A 36 5.84 11.23 -4.40
CA CYS A 36 5.08 10.85 -3.20
C CYS A 36 3.56 10.85 -3.40
N LYS A 37 3.06 10.66 -4.61
CA LYS A 37 1.60 10.70 -4.90
C LYS A 37 0.77 9.82 -3.97
N THR A 38 1.27 8.64 -3.60
CA THR A 38 0.57 7.73 -2.71
C THR A 38 0.42 8.33 -1.32
N ALA A 39 1.50 8.84 -0.72
CA ALA A 39 1.44 9.47 0.60
C ALA A 39 0.51 10.69 0.60
N PHE A 40 0.65 11.57 -0.40
CA PHE A 40 -0.24 12.73 -0.56
C PHE A 40 -1.71 12.32 -0.71
N GLY A 41 -1.97 11.28 -1.49
CA GLY A 41 -3.32 10.76 -1.65
C GLY A 41 -3.92 10.28 -0.34
N VAL A 42 -3.18 9.50 0.45
CA VAL A 42 -3.65 9.00 1.74
C VAL A 42 -3.81 10.13 2.75
N ALA A 43 -2.84 11.05 2.86
CA ALA A 43 -2.93 12.21 3.74
C ALA A 43 -4.14 13.10 3.41
N PHE A 44 -4.45 13.29 2.13
CA PHE A 44 -5.58 14.12 1.69
C PHE A 44 -6.94 13.45 1.91
N TRP A 45 -7.08 12.17 1.52
CA TRP A 45 -8.37 11.48 1.57
C TRP A 45 -8.69 10.83 2.91
N ARG A 46 -7.66 10.52 3.71
CA ARG A 46 -7.79 9.82 5.01
C ARG A 46 -6.87 10.44 6.08
N PRO A 47 -6.93 11.77 6.31
CA PRO A 47 -5.99 12.44 7.22
C PRO A 47 -6.07 11.89 8.65
N HIS A 48 -7.25 11.52 9.11
CA HIS A 48 -7.47 10.96 10.45
C HIS A 48 -6.97 9.51 10.61
N GLU A 49 -6.57 8.87 9.52
CA GLU A 49 -5.95 7.54 9.54
C GLU A 49 -4.41 7.62 9.51
N CYS A 50 -3.82 8.82 9.51
CA CYS A 50 -2.38 9.04 9.49
C CYS A 50 -1.93 9.61 10.85
N VAL A 51 -0.92 9.00 11.47
CA VAL A 51 -0.30 9.56 12.70
C VAL A 51 0.74 10.62 12.35
N GLY A 52 1.35 10.53 11.16
CA GLY A 52 2.36 11.45 10.68
C GLY A 52 3.15 10.89 9.51
N GLU A 53 4.28 11.53 9.25
CA GLU A 53 5.17 11.16 8.15
C GLU A 53 6.61 10.98 8.63
N LEU A 54 7.34 10.06 7.99
CA LEU A 54 8.76 9.86 8.15
C LEU A 54 9.46 10.27 6.86
N ARG A 55 10.33 11.26 6.97
CA ARG A 55 11.16 11.76 5.88
C ARG A 55 12.58 11.97 6.36
N TYR A 56 13.51 11.78 5.46
CA TYR A 56 14.90 12.07 5.75
C TYR A 56 15.18 13.57 5.59
N PRO A 57 16.29 14.07 6.16
CA PRO A 57 16.65 15.50 6.04
C PRO A 57 16.79 15.99 4.60
N GLU A 58 17.10 15.09 3.68
CA GLU A 58 17.28 15.37 2.24
C GLU A 58 15.97 15.52 1.47
N ALA A 59 14.84 15.10 2.05
CA ALA A 59 13.54 15.19 1.42
C ALA A 59 13.16 16.63 1.10
N LYS A 60 12.71 16.86 -0.12
CA LYS A 60 12.32 18.19 -0.62
C LYS A 60 10.83 18.44 -0.59
N THR A 61 10.07 17.53 0.00
CA THR A 61 8.61 17.64 0.12
C THR A 61 8.11 16.99 1.40
N ASP A 62 6.91 17.39 1.83
CA ASP A 62 6.17 16.84 2.96
C ASP A 62 4.69 16.72 2.58
N CYS A 63 3.92 15.95 3.34
CA CYS A 63 2.46 15.79 3.15
C CYS A 63 1.63 16.70 4.06
N GLY A 64 2.27 17.56 4.83
CA GLY A 64 1.60 18.41 5.81
C GLY A 64 1.15 17.69 7.08
N THR A 65 1.65 16.47 7.31
CA THR A 65 1.41 15.72 8.54
C THR A 65 2.61 15.87 9.50
N PRO A 66 2.46 15.61 10.82
CA PRO A 66 3.57 15.73 11.76
C PRO A 66 4.75 14.85 11.38
N ALA A 67 5.95 15.44 11.29
CA ALA A 67 7.18 14.67 11.05
C ALA A 67 7.58 13.90 12.32
N MET A 68 7.92 12.61 12.18
CA MET A 68 8.33 11.77 13.31
C MET A 68 9.15 10.57 12.86
N ASP A 69 9.86 9.97 13.81
CA ASP A 69 10.54 8.70 13.61
C ASP A 69 9.60 7.50 13.82
N VAL A 70 10.10 6.30 13.52
CA VAL A 70 9.36 5.04 13.66
C VAL A 70 8.90 4.81 15.09
N ARG A 71 9.76 5.09 16.09
CA ARG A 71 9.46 4.82 17.50
C ARG A 71 8.37 5.75 18.03
N GLU A 72 8.44 7.01 17.66
CA GLU A 72 7.39 7.97 18.00
C GLU A 72 6.06 7.59 17.35
N ALA A 73 6.08 7.21 16.08
CA ALA A 73 4.89 6.73 15.39
C ALA A 73 4.27 5.49 16.08
N ALA A 74 5.10 4.53 16.49
CA ALA A 74 4.64 3.36 17.23
C ALA A 74 4.00 3.74 18.58
N ARG A 75 4.61 4.68 19.33
CA ARG A 75 4.02 5.20 20.59
C ARG A 75 2.69 5.90 20.37
N ARG A 76 2.52 6.60 19.22
CA ARG A 76 1.25 7.23 18.82
C ARG A 76 0.24 6.25 18.24
N GLY A 77 0.57 4.96 18.23
CA GLY A 77 -0.35 3.89 17.87
C GLY A 77 -0.35 3.50 16.40
N ALA A 78 0.63 3.95 15.60
CA ALA A 78 0.78 3.49 14.22
C ALA A 78 0.77 1.95 14.16
N LYS A 79 0.07 1.41 13.17
CA LYS A 79 -0.01 -0.03 12.94
C LYS A 79 0.68 -0.46 11.66
N THR A 80 0.81 0.45 10.70
CA THR A 80 1.43 0.16 9.40
C THR A 80 2.28 1.34 8.96
N LEU A 81 3.53 1.08 8.54
CA LEU A 81 4.31 2.00 7.74
C LEU A 81 3.89 1.83 6.28
N LEU A 82 3.40 2.92 5.67
CA LEU A 82 2.97 2.96 4.28
C LEU A 82 4.07 3.60 3.43
N VAL A 83 4.67 2.81 2.52
CA VAL A 83 5.64 3.33 1.54
C VAL A 83 4.91 4.25 0.58
N GLY A 84 5.07 5.54 0.80
CA GLY A 84 4.31 6.60 0.12
C GLY A 84 4.93 7.14 -1.14
N LEU A 85 6.15 6.69 -1.47
CA LEU A 85 6.90 7.16 -2.63
C LEU A 85 7.14 6.03 -3.63
N ALA A 86 7.44 6.42 -4.87
CA ALA A 86 7.81 5.53 -5.96
C ALA A 86 9.04 6.12 -6.67
N PRO A 87 10.25 5.60 -6.38
CA PRO A 87 11.47 6.10 -6.98
C PRO A 87 11.58 5.66 -8.44
N SER A 88 12.31 6.43 -9.22
CA SER A 88 12.75 6.02 -10.55
C SER A 88 13.57 4.73 -10.43
N GLY A 89 13.25 3.71 -11.25
CA GLY A 89 13.90 2.40 -11.17
C GLY A 89 13.26 1.41 -10.17
N GLY A 90 12.38 1.85 -9.27
CA GLY A 90 11.50 1.00 -8.47
C GLY A 90 12.15 0.15 -7.37
N ALA A 91 13.47 0.23 -7.16
CA ALA A 91 14.16 -0.55 -6.14
C ALA A 91 14.15 0.12 -4.76
N PHE A 92 14.24 -0.67 -3.68
CA PHE A 92 14.45 -0.16 -2.33
C PHE A 92 15.92 0.23 -2.13
N ALA A 93 16.19 1.48 -1.79
CA ALA A 93 17.54 1.90 -1.39
C ALA A 93 17.95 1.22 -0.06
N PRO A 94 19.23 0.93 0.16
CA PRO A 94 19.69 0.27 1.40
C PRO A 94 19.20 0.96 2.68
N ARG A 95 19.28 2.29 2.75
CA ARG A 95 18.78 3.08 3.87
C ARG A 95 17.27 2.93 4.10
N TRP A 96 16.50 2.74 3.03
CA TRP A 96 15.06 2.48 3.15
C TRP A 96 14.80 1.12 3.78
N ILE A 97 15.57 0.10 3.37
CA ILE A 97 15.47 -1.22 3.96
C ILE A 97 15.72 -1.15 5.47
N GLU A 98 16.73 -0.42 5.92
CA GLU A 98 17.01 -0.21 7.36
C GLU A 98 15.79 0.38 8.09
N THR A 99 15.17 1.42 7.52
CA THR A 99 13.96 2.03 8.10
C THR A 99 12.77 1.05 8.13
N LEU A 100 12.59 0.24 7.08
CA LEU A 100 11.53 -0.77 7.05
C LEU A 100 11.77 -1.86 8.09
N LEU A 101 13.03 -2.27 8.31
CA LEU A 101 13.39 -3.22 9.37
C LEU A 101 13.13 -2.63 10.76
N GLU A 102 13.46 -1.36 10.99
CA GLU A 102 13.12 -0.66 12.23
C GLU A 102 11.62 -0.62 12.48
N ALA A 103 10.83 -0.36 11.45
CA ALA A 103 9.37 -0.37 11.56
C ALA A 103 8.81 -1.75 11.94
N LEU A 104 9.34 -2.82 11.35
CA LEU A 104 8.98 -4.20 11.71
C LEU A 104 9.36 -4.52 13.16
N ASP A 105 10.54 -4.06 13.61
CA ASP A 105 10.98 -4.22 15.00
C ASP A 105 10.11 -3.46 15.99
N ALA A 106 9.62 -2.30 15.60
CA ALA A 106 8.69 -1.49 16.39
C ALA A 106 7.24 -2.04 16.37
N GLY A 107 6.99 -3.15 15.67
CA GLY A 107 5.69 -3.82 15.63
C GLY A 107 4.73 -3.31 14.58
N LEU A 108 5.19 -2.53 13.60
CA LEU A 108 4.40 -2.08 12.48
C LEU A 108 4.39 -3.15 11.36
N ASP A 109 3.29 -3.23 10.63
CA ASP A 109 3.25 -3.88 9.33
C ASP A 109 3.81 -2.94 8.26
N ILE A 110 4.13 -3.45 7.07
CA ILE A 110 4.57 -2.64 5.94
C ILE A 110 3.56 -2.77 4.80
N ALA A 111 3.18 -1.64 4.22
CA ALA A 111 2.37 -1.61 2.99
C ALA A 111 3.13 -0.87 1.88
N SER A 112 3.17 -1.45 0.68
CA SER A 112 3.88 -0.90 -0.47
C SER A 112 3.09 -1.06 -1.76
N GLY A 113 3.03 0.01 -2.56
CA GLY A 113 2.53 0.00 -3.93
C GLY A 113 3.65 0.01 -4.97
N MET A 114 4.88 -0.27 -4.60
CA MET A 114 6.02 -0.32 -5.51
C MET A 114 5.96 -1.50 -6.48
N HIS A 115 6.76 -1.46 -7.55
CA HIS A 115 6.88 -2.59 -8.49
C HIS A 115 7.67 -3.76 -7.91
N VAL A 116 8.69 -3.45 -7.09
CA VAL A 116 9.47 -4.44 -6.37
C VAL A 116 8.69 -4.90 -5.16
N ARG A 117 8.55 -6.19 -4.98
CA ARG A 117 7.84 -6.79 -3.86
C ARG A 117 8.63 -6.65 -2.57
N LEU A 118 7.94 -6.42 -1.47
CA LEU A 118 8.54 -6.41 -0.13
C LEU A 118 9.17 -7.78 0.21
N ASP A 119 8.50 -8.87 -0.14
CA ASP A 119 8.96 -10.23 0.14
C ASP A 119 10.09 -10.73 -0.78
N SER A 120 10.43 -9.98 -1.84
CA SER A 120 11.61 -10.26 -2.67
C SER A 120 12.92 -9.77 -2.03
N VAL A 121 12.83 -8.97 -0.96
CA VAL A 121 13.98 -8.55 -0.16
C VAL A 121 14.07 -9.44 1.07
N ASP A 122 15.00 -10.40 1.06
CA ASP A 122 15.10 -11.44 2.10
C ASP A 122 15.18 -10.84 3.51
N ALA A 123 15.92 -9.76 3.72
CA ALA A 123 16.03 -9.10 5.02
C ALA A 123 14.65 -8.62 5.54
N ILE A 124 13.81 -8.05 4.69
CA ILE A 124 12.46 -7.58 5.04
C ILE A 124 11.56 -8.77 5.33
N LYS A 125 11.56 -9.77 4.45
CA LYS A 125 10.74 -10.98 4.55
C LYS A 125 11.04 -11.75 5.85
N ASP A 126 12.32 -11.99 6.14
CA ASP A 126 12.73 -12.75 7.32
C ASP A 126 12.45 -11.98 8.61
N ARG A 127 12.65 -10.66 8.61
CA ARG A 127 12.31 -9.81 9.75
C ARG A 127 10.81 -9.79 10.00
N ALA A 128 10.00 -9.62 8.97
CA ALA A 128 8.53 -9.64 9.09
C ALA A 128 8.06 -10.97 9.67
N ARG A 129 8.60 -12.11 9.18
CA ARG A 129 8.28 -13.44 9.71
C ARG A 129 8.68 -13.56 11.19
N SER A 130 9.90 -13.20 11.56
CA SER A 130 10.41 -13.31 12.93
C SER A 130 9.62 -12.46 13.93
N LYS A 131 9.07 -11.33 13.48
CA LYS A 131 8.28 -10.39 14.31
C LYS A 131 6.77 -10.62 14.21
N GLY A 132 6.32 -11.57 13.40
CA GLY A 132 4.88 -11.82 13.16
C GLY A 132 4.18 -10.61 12.56
N ARG A 133 4.86 -9.89 11.63
CA ARG A 133 4.32 -8.71 10.93
C ARG A 133 3.93 -9.06 9.52
N THR A 134 2.96 -8.32 8.99
CA THR A 134 2.42 -8.53 7.65
C THR A 134 3.05 -7.59 6.64
N LEU A 135 3.40 -8.12 5.47
CA LEU A 135 3.84 -7.36 4.31
C LEU A 135 2.67 -7.28 3.31
N HIS A 136 2.28 -6.06 2.95
CA HIS A 136 1.17 -5.80 2.03
C HIS A 136 1.70 -5.22 0.72
N ASP A 137 1.86 -6.05 -0.29
CA ASP A 137 2.18 -5.62 -1.65
C ASP A 137 0.88 -5.31 -2.40
N VAL A 138 0.36 -4.07 -2.23
CA VAL A 138 -0.99 -3.68 -2.70
C VAL A 138 -1.11 -3.57 -4.22
N ARG A 139 0.01 -3.62 -4.94
CA ARG A 139 0.03 -3.56 -6.40
C ARG A 139 -0.16 -4.92 -7.06
N LEU A 140 0.01 -6.00 -6.31
CA LEU A 140 -0.12 -7.34 -6.86
C LEU A 140 -1.59 -7.72 -6.98
N PRO A 141 -2.06 -8.07 -8.19
CA PRO A 141 -3.40 -8.60 -8.35
C PRO A 141 -3.52 -9.98 -7.68
N PRO A 142 -4.69 -10.35 -7.19
CA PRO A 142 -4.95 -11.73 -6.80
C PRO A 142 -4.62 -12.69 -7.95
N PRO A 143 -4.09 -13.89 -7.67
CA PRO A 143 -3.66 -14.84 -8.71
C PRO A 143 -4.79 -15.30 -9.65
N SER A 144 -6.05 -15.10 -9.25
CA SER A 144 -7.23 -15.47 -10.03
C SER A 144 -8.22 -14.31 -10.10
N ILE A 145 -7.91 -13.31 -10.92
CA ILE A 145 -8.93 -12.32 -11.31
C ILE A 145 -9.66 -12.87 -12.52
N PRO A 146 -10.97 -13.22 -12.41
CA PRO A 146 -11.71 -13.69 -13.56
C PRO A 146 -11.85 -12.58 -14.60
N VAL A 147 -11.70 -12.95 -15.87
CA VAL A 147 -11.98 -12.03 -16.97
C VAL A 147 -13.45 -11.61 -16.94
N GLY A 148 -13.72 -10.35 -17.24
CA GLY A 148 -15.10 -9.84 -17.30
C GLY A 148 -15.93 -10.66 -18.27
N THR A 149 -17.10 -11.11 -17.83
CA THR A 149 -17.99 -12.00 -18.60
C THR A 149 -18.84 -11.26 -19.63
N GLY A 150 -18.81 -9.92 -19.66
CA GLY A 150 -19.70 -9.08 -20.47
C GLY A 150 -21.18 -9.10 -20.03
N ARG A 151 -21.53 -9.86 -19.01
CA ARG A 151 -22.94 -9.94 -18.54
C ARG A 151 -23.36 -8.61 -17.90
N LYS A 152 -24.53 -8.12 -18.36
CA LYS A 152 -25.17 -6.93 -17.78
C LYS A 152 -25.53 -7.22 -16.32
N ARG A 153 -25.08 -6.36 -15.42
CA ARG A 153 -25.39 -6.46 -13.98
C ARG A 153 -26.40 -5.38 -13.60
N PRO A 154 -27.29 -5.62 -12.62
CA PRO A 154 -28.20 -4.61 -12.11
C PRO A 154 -27.47 -3.46 -11.44
N GLY A 155 -28.13 -2.28 -11.38
CA GLY A 155 -27.62 -1.08 -10.72
C GLY A 155 -26.93 -0.09 -11.66
N LYS A 156 -26.88 1.18 -11.23
CA LYS A 156 -26.18 2.25 -11.94
C LYS A 156 -24.67 2.12 -11.70
N ARG A 157 -23.89 2.40 -12.72
CA ARG A 157 -22.41 2.38 -12.63
C ARG A 157 -21.85 3.58 -13.33
N LEU A 158 -20.85 4.18 -12.68
CA LEU A 158 -20.01 5.23 -13.23
C LEU A 158 -18.59 4.70 -13.37
N LEU A 159 -17.97 4.90 -14.50
CA LEU A 159 -16.58 4.55 -14.76
C LEU A 159 -15.81 5.82 -15.11
N THR A 160 -14.80 6.14 -14.32
CA THR A 160 -13.86 7.22 -14.67
C THR A 160 -12.84 6.68 -15.67
N VAL A 161 -12.76 7.32 -16.81
CA VAL A 161 -11.83 6.96 -17.89
C VAL A 161 -10.86 8.11 -18.16
N GLY A 162 -9.72 7.81 -18.77
CA GLY A 162 -8.73 8.81 -19.13
C GLY A 162 -7.71 8.22 -20.08
N THR A 163 -7.10 9.07 -20.88
CA THR A 163 -6.15 8.71 -21.94
C THR A 163 -4.77 8.35 -21.43
N ASP A 164 -4.44 8.66 -20.16
CA ASP A 164 -3.11 8.44 -19.57
C ASP A 164 -3.22 7.99 -18.09
N CYS A 165 -2.15 7.39 -17.58
CA CYS A 165 -2.02 6.96 -16.18
C CYS A 165 -2.19 8.11 -15.19
N ASN A 166 -1.70 9.31 -15.54
CA ASN A 166 -1.71 10.49 -14.70
C ASN A 166 -2.94 11.40 -14.89
N ALA A 167 -3.94 10.97 -15.64
CA ALA A 167 -5.14 11.76 -15.93
C ALA A 167 -6.06 12.03 -14.71
N GLY A 168 -5.73 11.49 -13.52
CA GLY A 168 -6.48 11.75 -12.29
C GLY A 168 -7.74 10.89 -12.08
N LYS A 169 -7.89 9.79 -12.81
CA LYS A 169 -9.06 8.90 -12.72
C LYS A 169 -9.41 8.48 -11.30
N MET A 170 -8.40 8.09 -10.52
CA MET A 170 -8.59 7.67 -9.12
C MET A 170 -9.08 8.83 -8.24
N PHE A 171 -8.49 10.02 -8.37
CA PHE A 171 -8.92 11.20 -7.64
C PHE A 171 -10.35 11.60 -7.97
N THR A 172 -10.74 11.53 -9.24
CA THR A 172 -12.11 11.78 -9.68
C THR A 172 -13.07 10.77 -9.06
N SER A 173 -12.73 9.48 -9.05
CA SER A 173 -13.57 8.45 -8.42
C SER A 173 -13.75 8.68 -6.93
N LEU A 174 -12.68 9.03 -6.21
CA LEU A 174 -12.74 9.32 -4.77
C LEU A 174 -13.50 10.61 -4.45
N ALA A 175 -13.43 11.60 -5.34
CA ALA A 175 -14.20 12.84 -5.19
C ALA A 175 -15.71 12.63 -5.40
N LEU A 176 -16.09 11.68 -6.26
CA LEU A 176 -17.48 11.32 -6.51
C LEU A 176 -18.07 10.39 -5.44
N GLU A 177 -17.22 9.66 -4.72
CA GLU A 177 -17.62 8.81 -3.59
C GLU A 177 -17.92 9.63 -2.33
N LYS A 178 -17.24 10.77 -2.15
CA LYS A 178 -17.34 11.66 -0.98
C LYS A 178 -18.63 12.49 -0.97
#